data_5066db334afae1f30efd619a19eef5f1
#
_entry.id   5066db334afae1f30efd619a19eef5f1
#
_cell.length_a   1.000
_cell.length_b   1.000
_cell.length_c   1.000
_cell.angle_alpha   90.00
_cell.angle_beta   90.00
_cell.angle_gamma   90.00
#
_symmetry.space_group_name_H-M   'P 1'
#
loop_
_entity.id
_entity.type
_entity.pdbx_description
1 polymer ?
#
loop_
_entity_poly.entity_id
_entity_poly.type
_entity_poly.pdbx_seq_one_letter_code
_entity_poly.pdbx_strand_id
1 'polypeptide(L)'
;MKVYIAGPLFNDGEKAFNLKVDAILRECGHETYLPQRDGGVVAEMPDLIDGVPKETYVFRKDCENLRSTDIFLLLMDGRVPDEGACTALGYCYAHGKRCAGYQTDVRRAYNGQNNIMLLGMLDPILHNEEELRNYFMEIGQQ
;
A
#
# COMPACT_ATOMS: atom_id res chain seq x y z
N MET A 1 -9.21 9.91 7.48
CA MET A 1 -9.28 9.30 6.13
C MET A 1 -8.89 7.84 6.21
N LYS A 2 -9.35 7.01 5.26
CA LYS A 2 -8.96 5.60 5.16
C LYS A 2 -7.78 5.43 4.20
N VAL A 3 -6.68 4.85 4.67
CA VAL A 3 -5.44 4.64 3.91
C VAL A 3 -5.24 3.15 3.65
N TYR A 4 -5.08 2.76 2.39
CA TYR A 4 -4.64 1.40 2.03
C TYR A 4 -3.11 1.39 1.94
N ILE A 5 -2.47 0.55 2.73
CA ILE A 5 -1.01 0.39 2.74
C ILE A 5 -0.66 -0.83 1.90
N ALA A 6 0.01 -0.64 0.78
CA ALA A 6 0.40 -1.70 -0.13
C ALA A 6 1.91 -1.82 -0.25
N GLY A 7 2.42 -3.02 -0.11
CA GLY A 7 3.84 -3.33 -0.23
C GLY A 7 4.10 -4.81 -0.03
N PRO A 8 5.36 -5.26 -0.15
CA PRO A 8 5.72 -6.65 0.05
C PRO A 8 5.48 -7.07 1.52
N LEU A 9 5.08 -8.33 1.71
CA LEU A 9 4.72 -8.90 3.02
C LEU A 9 5.20 -10.35 3.17
N PHE A 10 6.30 -10.70 2.51
CA PHE A 10 6.74 -12.08 2.31
C PHE A 10 7.84 -12.51 3.28
N ASN A 11 8.46 -11.58 4.00
CA ASN A 11 9.47 -11.88 5.02
C ASN A 11 9.27 -11.02 6.28
N ASP A 12 9.97 -11.36 7.35
CA ASP A 12 9.80 -10.70 8.65
C ASP A 12 10.19 -9.21 8.63
N GLY A 13 11.20 -8.84 7.84
CA GLY A 13 11.62 -7.44 7.68
C GLY A 13 10.55 -6.58 7.03
N GLU A 14 9.97 -7.07 5.95
CA GLU A 14 8.87 -6.41 5.24
C GLU A 14 7.64 -6.26 6.14
N LYS A 15 7.25 -7.33 6.82
CA LYS A 15 6.12 -7.30 7.75
C LYS A 15 6.32 -6.33 8.90
N ALA A 16 7.52 -6.28 9.49
CA ALA A 16 7.85 -5.35 10.56
C ALA A 16 7.83 -3.89 10.07
N PHE A 17 8.35 -3.62 8.88
CA PHE A 17 8.31 -2.31 8.27
C PHE A 17 6.88 -1.84 8.00
N ASN A 18 6.04 -2.71 7.45
CA ASN A 18 4.63 -2.43 7.20
C ASN A 18 3.88 -2.08 8.50
N LEU A 19 4.11 -2.82 9.60
CA LEU A 19 3.54 -2.52 10.91
C LEU A 19 4.01 -1.18 11.48
N LYS A 20 5.28 -0.82 11.27
CA LYS A 20 5.81 0.49 11.66
C LYS A 20 5.09 1.61 10.92
N VAL A 21 4.91 1.48 9.61
CA VAL A 21 4.19 2.47 8.80
C VAL A 21 2.73 2.57 9.23
N ASP A 22 2.07 1.45 9.45
CA ASP A 22 0.69 1.39 9.95
C ASP A 22 0.53 2.16 11.28
N ALA A 23 1.44 1.95 12.23
CA ALA A 23 1.43 2.65 13.51
C ALA A 23 1.56 4.18 13.33
N ILE A 24 2.48 4.63 12.50
CA ILE A 24 2.68 6.05 12.19
C ILE A 24 1.40 6.69 11.63
N LEU A 25 0.74 6.04 10.68
CA LEU A 25 -0.46 6.58 10.06
C LEU A 25 -1.63 6.66 11.04
N ARG A 26 -1.76 5.68 11.93
CA ARG A 26 -2.77 5.67 13.01
C ARG A 26 -2.50 6.76 14.04
N GLU A 27 -1.24 6.98 14.40
CA GLU A 27 -0.83 8.11 15.27
C GLU A 27 -1.17 9.47 14.62
N CYS A 28 -1.13 9.57 13.29
CA CYS A 28 -1.57 10.74 12.54
C CYS A 28 -3.11 10.85 12.41
N GLY A 29 -3.88 9.94 13.02
CA GLY A 29 -5.35 9.99 13.04
C GLY A 29 -6.05 9.36 11.85
N HIS A 30 -5.37 8.51 11.07
CA HIS A 30 -5.96 7.80 9.93
C HIS A 30 -6.44 6.39 10.30
N GLU A 31 -7.52 5.95 9.64
CA GLU A 31 -7.88 4.55 9.55
C GLU A 31 -7.00 3.87 8.51
N THR A 32 -6.48 2.68 8.79
CA THR A 32 -5.60 1.98 7.88
C THR A 32 -6.13 0.59 7.53
N TYR A 33 -6.01 0.21 6.26
CA TYR A 33 -6.10 -1.17 5.82
C TYR A 33 -4.69 -1.69 5.51
N LEU A 34 -4.29 -2.74 6.21
CA LEU A 34 -3.00 -3.40 6.05
C LEU A 34 -3.23 -4.87 5.68
N PRO A 35 -2.94 -5.30 4.45
CA PRO A 35 -3.26 -6.64 3.95
C PRO A 35 -2.79 -7.78 4.87
N GLN A 36 -1.58 -7.70 5.42
CA GLN A 36 -1.05 -8.74 6.33
C GLN A 36 -1.82 -8.90 7.66
N ARG A 37 -2.58 -7.87 8.07
CA ARG A 37 -3.42 -7.89 9.27
C ARG A 37 -4.88 -8.16 8.92
N ASP A 38 -5.38 -7.51 7.87
CA ASP A 38 -6.82 -7.40 7.58
C ASP A 38 -7.25 -8.34 6.45
N GLY A 39 -6.31 -8.80 5.62
CA GLY A 39 -6.57 -9.63 4.44
C GLY A 39 -6.69 -11.13 4.74
N GLY A 40 -6.19 -11.58 5.89
CA GLY A 40 -6.11 -13.00 6.26
C GLY A 40 -4.99 -13.75 5.53
N VAL A 41 -4.77 -15.00 5.96
CA VAL A 41 -3.76 -15.88 5.37
C VAL A 41 -4.43 -16.80 4.36
N VAL A 42 -4.23 -16.54 3.06
CA VAL A 42 -4.89 -17.29 1.96
C VAL A 42 -4.63 -18.79 2.05
N ALA A 43 -3.44 -19.21 2.47
CA ALA A 43 -3.10 -20.62 2.62
C ALA A 43 -3.94 -21.35 3.69
N GLU A 44 -4.46 -20.61 4.68
CA GLU A 44 -5.29 -21.15 5.77
C GLU A 44 -6.80 -21.07 5.46
N MET A 45 -7.18 -20.44 4.38
CA MET A 45 -8.56 -20.30 3.96
C MET A 45 -9.09 -21.60 3.33
N PRO A 46 -10.39 -21.93 3.51
CA PRO A 46 -11.02 -23.02 2.78
C PRO A 46 -10.97 -22.74 1.28
N ASP A 47 -10.91 -23.80 0.45
CA ASP A 47 -10.78 -23.68 -1.01
C ASP A 47 -11.96 -22.95 -1.66
N LEU A 48 -13.14 -23.02 -1.05
CA LEU A 48 -14.34 -22.27 -1.45
C LEU A 48 -14.85 -21.41 -0.29
N ILE A 49 -15.15 -20.15 -0.58
CA ILE A 49 -15.80 -19.22 0.33
C ILE A 49 -17.01 -18.63 -0.41
N ASP A 50 -18.21 -18.79 0.19
CA ASP A 50 -19.47 -18.38 -0.44
C ASP A 50 -19.67 -18.93 -1.86
N GLY A 51 -19.17 -20.16 -2.10
CA GLY A 51 -19.31 -20.86 -3.38
C GLY A 51 -18.31 -20.41 -4.46
N VAL A 52 -17.35 -19.55 -4.15
CA VAL A 52 -16.29 -19.12 -5.08
C VAL A 52 -14.91 -19.57 -4.60
N PRO A 53 -13.93 -19.80 -5.50
CA PRO A 53 -12.55 -20.07 -5.13
C PRO A 53 -11.99 -18.97 -4.22
N LYS A 54 -11.20 -19.35 -3.22
CA LYS A 54 -10.61 -18.41 -2.25
C LYS A 54 -9.83 -17.28 -2.90
N GLU A 55 -9.11 -17.55 -3.98
CA GLU A 55 -8.36 -16.54 -4.74
C GLU A 55 -9.29 -15.48 -5.33
N THR A 56 -10.43 -15.91 -5.87
CA THR A 56 -11.46 -15.01 -6.39
C THR A 56 -12.10 -14.19 -5.28
N TYR A 57 -12.35 -14.81 -4.13
CA TYR A 57 -12.90 -14.14 -2.95
C TYR A 57 -11.94 -13.04 -2.45
N VAL A 58 -10.65 -13.37 -2.26
CA VAL A 58 -9.63 -12.42 -1.82
C VAL A 58 -9.47 -11.28 -2.82
N PHE A 59 -9.37 -11.57 -4.11
CA PHE A 59 -9.31 -10.55 -5.16
C PHE A 59 -10.48 -9.55 -5.09
N ARG A 60 -11.71 -10.07 -4.93
CA ARG A 60 -12.89 -9.20 -4.80
C ARG A 60 -12.83 -8.33 -3.55
N LYS A 61 -12.39 -8.89 -2.43
CA LYS A 61 -12.21 -8.17 -1.16
C LYS A 61 -11.16 -7.07 -1.28
N ASP A 62 -10.03 -7.36 -1.93
CA ASP A 62 -9.00 -6.35 -2.17
C ASP A 62 -9.54 -5.22 -3.03
N CYS A 63 -10.25 -5.53 -4.13
CA CYS A 63 -10.89 -4.52 -4.96
C CYS A 63 -11.93 -3.67 -4.19
N GLU A 64 -12.71 -4.26 -3.28
CA GLU A 64 -13.64 -3.53 -2.42
C GLU A 64 -12.91 -2.57 -1.48
N ASN A 65 -11.83 -3.03 -0.84
CA ASN A 65 -11.02 -2.20 0.05
C ASN A 65 -10.32 -1.07 -0.71
N LEU A 66 -9.76 -1.34 -1.88
CA LEU A 66 -9.15 -0.32 -2.74
C LEU A 66 -10.18 0.74 -3.18
N ARG A 67 -11.41 0.33 -3.53
CA ARG A 67 -12.48 1.28 -3.87
C ARG A 67 -12.92 2.15 -2.71
N SER A 68 -12.95 1.58 -1.49
CA SER A 68 -13.41 2.28 -0.28
C SER A 68 -12.32 3.15 0.36
N THR A 69 -11.09 3.09 -0.12
CA THR A 69 -9.99 3.91 0.42
C THR A 69 -10.03 5.34 -0.11
N ASP A 70 -9.55 6.28 0.71
CA ASP A 70 -9.36 7.68 0.31
C ASP A 70 -7.96 7.88 -0.29
N ILE A 71 -6.97 7.19 0.29
CA ILE A 71 -5.55 7.32 -0.07
C ILE A 71 -4.96 5.93 -0.24
N PHE A 72 -4.19 5.75 -1.29
CA PHE A 72 -3.35 4.58 -1.51
C PHE A 72 -1.89 4.95 -1.22
N LEU A 73 -1.24 4.21 -0.31
CA LEU A 73 0.18 4.37 0.01
C LEU A 73 0.95 3.16 -0.51
N LEU A 74 1.83 3.38 -1.50
CA LEU A 74 2.76 2.37 -2.00
C LEU A 74 4.04 2.37 -1.20
N LEU A 75 4.37 1.26 -0.55
CA LEU A 75 5.69 1.01 0.04
C LEU A 75 6.63 0.51 -1.06
N MET A 76 7.61 1.34 -1.40
CA MET A 76 8.44 1.14 -2.60
C MET A 76 9.80 0.48 -2.31
N ASP A 77 10.07 0.19 -1.03
CA ASP A 77 11.35 -0.38 -0.62
C ASP A 77 11.55 -1.80 -1.18
N GLY A 78 12.79 -2.09 -1.53
CA GLY A 78 13.19 -3.32 -2.19
C GLY A 78 13.92 -3.05 -3.50
N ARG A 79 14.46 -4.09 -4.09
CA ARG A 79 15.17 -3.98 -5.39
C ARG A 79 14.23 -3.53 -6.50
N VAL A 80 13.00 -4.03 -6.45
CA VAL A 80 11.89 -3.66 -7.33
C VAL A 80 10.65 -3.58 -6.45
N PRO A 81 9.78 -2.59 -6.61
CA PRO A 81 8.48 -2.56 -5.93
C PRO A 81 7.67 -3.83 -6.22
N ASP A 82 6.87 -4.24 -5.24
CA ASP A 82 6.03 -5.43 -5.35
C ASP A 82 5.02 -5.31 -6.50
N GLU A 83 4.93 -6.35 -7.34
CA GLU A 83 4.07 -6.33 -8.53
C GLU A 83 2.58 -6.26 -8.19
N GLY A 84 2.15 -6.91 -7.12
CA GLY A 84 0.76 -6.85 -6.65
C GLY A 84 0.40 -5.46 -6.16
N ALA A 85 1.30 -4.83 -5.38
CA ALA A 85 1.14 -3.46 -4.91
C ALA A 85 1.13 -2.46 -6.07
N CYS A 86 1.97 -2.65 -7.09
CA CYS A 86 1.96 -1.82 -8.31
C CYS A 86 0.67 -1.97 -9.11
N THR A 87 0.10 -3.19 -9.18
CA THR A 87 -1.19 -3.43 -9.82
C THR A 87 -2.32 -2.71 -9.09
N ALA A 88 -2.32 -2.76 -7.75
CA ALA A 88 -3.27 -2.04 -6.91
C ALA A 88 -3.13 -0.51 -7.04
N LEU A 89 -1.90 0.01 -7.17
CA LEU A 89 -1.65 1.42 -7.48
C LEU A 89 -2.36 1.85 -8.77
N GLY A 90 -2.13 1.10 -9.87
CA GLY A 90 -2.77 1.41 -11.16
C GLY A 90 -4.30 1.40 -11.07
N TYR A 91 -4.85 0.45 -10.30
CA TYR A 91 -6.29 0.39 -10.03
C TYR A 91 -6.78 1.63 -9.28
N CYS A 92 -6.13 2.02 -8.20
CA CYS A 92 -6.50 3.20 -7.41
C CYS A 92 -6.36 4.50 -8.22
N TYR A 93 -5.26 4.66 -8.94
CA TYR A 93 -5.03 5.81 -9.80
C TYR A 93 -6.13 5.98 -10.86
N ALA A 94 -6.49 4.89 -11.55
CA ALA A 94 -7.56 4.89 -12.56
C ALA A 94 -8.94 5.23 -11.98
N HIS A 95 -9.16 5.00 -10.67
CA HIS A 95 -10.36 5.38 -9.95
C HIS A 95 -10.29 6.76 -9.28
N GLY A 96 -9.30 7.58 -9.64
CA GLY A 96 -9.15 8.94 -9.13
C GLY A 96 -8.77 9.04 -7.65
N LYS A 97 -8.19 7.99 -7.07
CA LYS A 97 -7.71 8.00 -5.69
C LYS A 97 -6.43 8.79 -5.57
N ARG A 98 -6.22 9.43 -4.42
CA ARG A 98 -4.94 10.02 -4.06
C ARG A 98 -3.92 8.90 -3.84
N CYS A 99 -2.79 8.92 -4.55
CA CYS A 99 -1.76 7.90 -4.48
C CYS A 99 -0.43 8.52 -4.05
N ALA A 100 0.12 8.07 -2.94
CA ALA A 100 1.43 8.48 -2.44
C ALA A 100 2.40 7.30 -2.42
N GLY A 101 3.70 7.58 -2.52
CA GLY A 101 4.77 6.61 -2.36
C GLY A 101 5.55 6.83 -1.07
N TYR A 102 6.06 5.75 -0.48
CA TYR A 102 7.03 5.81 0.61
C TYR A 102 8.24 4.96 0.27
N GLN A 103 9.40 5.60 0.14
CA GLN A 103 10.63 4.97 -0.31
C GLN A 103 11.82 5.40 0.54
N THR A 104 12.26 4.54 1.44
CA THR A 104 13.49 4.75 2.23
C THR A 104 14.71 4.11 1.58
N ASP A 105 14.50 3.13 0.68
CA ASP A 105 15.57 2.47 -0.08
C ASP A 105 16.19 3.44 -1.09
N VAL A 106 17.52 3.55 -1.05
CA VAL A 106 18.28 4.43 -1.96
C VAL A 106 18.47 3.85 -3.36
N ARG A 107 18.23 2.56 -3.54
CA ARG A 107 18.36 1.89 -4.84
C ARG A 107 17.23 2.32 -5.77
N ARG A 108 17.56 2.47 -7.04
CA ARG A 108 16.62 2.83 -8.09
C ARG A 108 16.69 1.81 -9.23
N ALA A 109 15.57 1.61 -9.92
CA ALA A 109 15.45 0.62 -10.97
C ALA A 109 16.23 0.99 -12.22
N TYR A 110 16.25 2.25 -12.63
CA TYR A 110 16.78 2.73 -13.90
C TYR A 110 17.62 4.00 -13.72
N ASN A 111 18.92 3.95 -14.04
CA ASN A 111 19.78 5.14 -14.10
C ASN A 111 19.55 6.13 -12.95
N GLY A 112 19.41 5.63 -11.73
CA GLY A 112 19.14 6.45 -10.55
C GLY A 112 17.71 6.96 -10.42
N GLN A 113 16.77 6.45 -11.22
CA GLN A 113 15.35 6.84 -11.18
C GLN A 113 14.43 5.64 -10.96
N ASN A 114 13.25 5.90 -10.43
CA ASN A 114 12.16 4.94 -10.38
C ASN A 114 11.52 4.77 -11.77
N ASN A 115 10.74 3.70 -11.93
CA ASN A 115 9.96 3.49 -13.12
C ASN A 115 9.02 4.68 -13.37
N ILE A 116 8.98 5.18 -14.62
CA ILE A 116 8.21 6.38 -15.00
C ILE A 116 6.71 6.22 -14.78
N MET A 117 6.16 5.00 -14.88
CA MET A 117 4.74 4.75 -14.59
C MET A 117 4.44 4.97 -13.11
N LEU A 118 5.35 4.56 -12.21
CA LEU A 118 5.19 4.82 -10.78
C LEU A 118 5.32 6.31 -10.48
N LEU A 119 6.32 6.98 -11.06
CA LEU A 119 6.51 8.43 -10.91
C LEU A 119 5.29 9.23 -11.39
N GLY A 120 4.64 8.79 -12.46
CA GLY A 120 3.46 9.46 -12.99
C GLY A 120 2.18 9.25 -12.18
N MET A 121 2.11 8.21 -11.34
CA MET A 121 0.93 7.88 -10.53
C MET A 121 1.06 8.31 -9.08
N LEU A 122 2.29 8.54 -8.58
CA LEU A 122 2.57 8.82 -7.18
C LEU A 122 2.89 10.30 -6.96
N ASP A 123 2.13 10.95 -6.09
CA ASP A 123 2.36 12.32 -5.65
C ASP A 123 1.79 12.52 -4.23
N PRO A 124 2.67 12.75 -3.21
CA PRO A 124 4.14 12.78 -3.25
C PRO A 124 4.80 11.39 -3.17
N ILE A 125 6.13 11.35 -3.35
CA ILE A 125 6.98 10.25 -2.89
C ILE A 125 7.76 10.75 -1.67
N LEU A 126 7.54 10.11 -0.53
CA LEU A 126 8.10 10.45 0.78
C LEU A 126 9.32 9.57 1.04
N HIS A 127 10.38 10.11 1.62
CA HIS A 127 11.66 9.41 1.72
C HIS A 127 12.13 9.08 3.14
N ASN A 128 11.45 9.62 4.15
CA ASN A 128 11.77 9.38 5.55
C ASN A 128 10.53 9.51 6.43
N GLU A 129 10.66 9.11 7.70
CA GLU A 129 9.54 9.12 8.64
C GLU A 129 8.99 10.53 8.91
N GLU A 130 9.83 11.54 8.93
CA GLU A 130 9.42 12.93 9.15
C GLU A 130 8.52 13.42 8.00
N GLU A 131 8.91 13.18 6.76
CA GLU A 131 8.08 13.50 5.58
C GLU A 131 6.76 12.74 5.60
N LEU A 132 6.79 11.44 5.97
CA LEU A 132 5.59 10.62 6.09
C LEU A 132 4.62 11.20 7.12
N ARG A 133 5.10 11.52 8.32
CA ARG A 133 4.28 12.11 9.40
C ARG A 133 3.73 13.47 8.99
N ASN A 134 4.56 14.36 8.47
CA ASN A 134 4.15 15.70 8.08
C ASN A 134 3.04 15.65 7.02
N TYR A 135 3.21 14.85 5.97
CA TYR A 135 2.21 14.70 4.92
C TYR A 135 0.87 14.19 5.47
N PHE A 136 0.89 13.11 6.26
CA PHE A 136 -0.35 12.53 6.77
C PHE A 136 -1.02 13.38 7.87
N MET A 137 -0.27 14.14 8.65
CA MET A 137 -0.83 15.12 9.58
C MET A 137 -1.50 16.30 8.85
N GLU A 138 -0.91 16.79 7.77
CA GLU A 138 -1.41 17.91 6.98
C GLU A 138 -2.73 17.57 6.27
N ILE A 139 -2.80 16.42 5.61
CA ILE A 139 -4.01 16.00 4.91
C ILE A 139 -5.14 15.56 5.86
N GLY A 140 -4.83 15.17 7.09
CA GLY A 140 -5.80 14.86 8.13
C GLY A 140 -6.57 16.08 8.62
N GLN A 141 -6.08 17.29 8.35
CA GLN A 141 -6.71 18.57 8.75
C GLN A 141 -7.59 19.18 7.65
N GLN A 142 -7.62 18.61 6.45
CA GLN A 142 -8.45 19.01 5.33
C GLN A 142 -9.81 18.30 5.35
#